data_b291101d175b8f53c8a92ccef62c02fd
#
_entry.id   b291101d175b8f53c8a92ccef62c02fd
#
_cell.length_a   1.000
_cell.length_b   1.000
_cell.length_c   1.000
_cell.angle_alpha   90.00
_cell.angle_beta   90.00
_cell.angle_gamma   90.00
#
_symmetry.space_group_name_H-M   'P 1'
#
loop_
_entity.id
_entity.type
_entity.pdbx_description
1 polymer ?
#
loop_
_entity_poly.entity_id
_entity_poly.type
_entity_poly.pdbx_seq_one_letter_code
_entity_poly.pdbx_strand_id
1 'polypeptide(L)'
;MRNKISKIIILLCLSIANLAAATEFVLKDGSVIKGMLASSINGTCVVTRLGGQPFALNCAEIARTNESALPADAQDNAKLNIAGSNTIGAKLMPALLVDYVKRHGATQTPENPRIMGPDEMLIEPMPQVSGLWNSITINAHGSSTGFQGLAALAASRQVPDFNRLNQEASTGCGPASTDETVLMPKNDTAALWNNIGSGCSDKGAPAETRRSVVQLAMSSRRVTPAEVTTLEPLGLLDNPASERVIALDGLAIVINRANKVETLTREQIMKIFTGKITNWEQVGGWPNPISLYARKDGSGTLDTFTHLVLKGAAMPANVTRIEDSRELSDAVARDPDAIGFIGMSYVGEAKAVNIRECNLVYPPNSFNAKTEEYPLSRRLFLYAPVVRNKGVDRFLDYINTDEAQRVVARNGFVDLSIEPDFIGSQRSLRPVGREFGHFNHEDDAYAAMIREGGRLSITLRFRANSSDINQMDLDSRAIHDLQRLKDYMHGLKGRGQRVRLVGFSDSAGDYARNRMLSLERANYIARELKDVPQAGMMGLGPNFAVACNDSDEGRAKNRRVEIWLSR
;
A
#
# COMPACT_ATOMS: atom_id res chain seq x y z
N MET A 1 27.32 -23.65 38.14
CA MET A 1 26.79 -22.28 38.09
C MET A 1 26.71 -21.67 36.67
N ARG A 2 27.05 -22.41 35.60
CA ARG A 2 27.03 -21.90 34.21
C ARG A 2 25.71 -22.07 33.41
N ASN A 3 24.72 -22.81 33.94
CA ASN A 3 23.49 -23.15 33.19
C ASN A 3 22.22 -22.34 33.55
N LYS A 4 22.31 -21.36 34.46
CA LYS A 4 21.16 -20.52 34.81
C LYS A 4 21.15 -19.17 34.10
N ILE A 5 22.28 -18.71 33.59
CA ILE A 5 22.36 -17.39 32.90
C ILE A 5 21.86 -17.51 31.46
N SER A 6 22.02 -18.67 30.81
CA SER A 6 21.56 -18.88 29.41
C SER A 6 20.04 -18.90 29.24
N LYS A 7 19.27 -19.26 30.29
CA LYS A 7 17.80 -19.31 30.22
C LYS A 7 17.13 -17.95 30.47
N ILE A 8 17.81 -17.03 31.12
CA ILE A 8 17.26 -15.66 31.38
C ILE A 8 17.43 -14.78 30.13
N ILE A 9 18.45 -14.99 29.33
CA ILE A 9 18.71 -14.23 28.10
C ILE A 9 17.71 -14.62 26.98
N ILE A 10 17.27 -15.88 26.93
CA ILE A 10 16.27 -16.34 25.95
C ILE A 10 14.85 -15.81 26.30
N LEU A 11 14.55 -15.58 27.59
CA LEU A 11 13.25 -15.02 28.00
C LEU A 11 13.14 -13.51 27.74
N LEU A 12 14.25 -12.78 27.72
CA LEU A 12 14.25 -11.35 27.39
C LEU A 12 14.05 -11.07 25.89
N CYS A 13 14.47 -11.98 25.01
CA CYS A 13 14.28 -11.82 23.56
C CYS A 13 12.83 -12.10 23.10
N LEU A 14 12.02 -12.81 23.90
CA LEU A 14 10.62 -13.12 23.59
C LEU A 14 9.63 -12.04 24.06
N SER A 15 10.05 -11.13 24.97
CA SER A 15 9.21 -10.04 25.48
C SER A 15 9.37 -8.71 24.72
N ILE A 16 10.29 -8.61 23.79
CA ILE A 16 10.59 -7.37 23.04
C ILE A 16 9.64 -7.16 21.84
N ALA A 17 8.82 -8.14 21.49
CA ALA A 17 7.91 -8.08 20.34
C ALA A 17 6.71 -7.12 20.51
N ASN A 18 6.56 -6.41 21.64
CA ASN A 18 5.40 -5.56 21.96
C ASN A 18 5.74 -4.11 22.37
N LEU A 19 6.92 -3.59 22.10
CA LEU A 19 7.30 -2.23 22.49
C LEU A 19 7.10 -1.25 21.31
N ALA A 20 5.90 -0.70 21.20
CA ALA A 20 5.55 0.40 20.31
C ALA A 20 5.76 1.78 20.97
N ALA A 21 6.74 1.92 21.88
CA ALA A 21 7.09 3.17 22.54
C ALA A 21 8.46 3.67 22.06
N ALA A 22 8.66 4.99 22.01
CA ALA A 22 10.00 5.53 21.86
C ALA A 22 10.86 5.00 23.02
N THR A 23 11.92 4.30 22.70
CA THR A 23 12.71 3.55 23.66
C THR A 23 14.14 4.06 23.63
N GLU A 24 14.73 4.25 24.80
CA GLU A 24 16.17 4.39 24.89
C GLU A 24 16.80 3.00 24.97
N PHE A 25 17.54 2.63 23.94
CA PHE A 25 18.34 1.43 23.92
C PHE A 25 19.71 1.77 24.50
N VAL A 26 20.01 1.27 25.68
CA VAL A 26 21.34 1.38 26.28
C VAL A 26 22.15 0.16 25.83
N LEU A 27 23.22 0.41 25.09
CA LEU A 27 24.10 -0.66 24.61
C LEU A 27 25.08 -1.10 25.72
N LYS A 28 25.73 -2.23 25.52
CA LYS A 28 26.72 -2.79 26.48
C LYS A 28 27.97 -1.92 26.64
N ASP A 29 28.29 -1.11 25.64
CA ASP A 29 29.37 -0.13 25.69
C ASP A 29 28.98 1.18 26.43
N GLY A 30 27.76 1.28 26.93
CA GLY A 30 27.21 2.44 27.62
C GLY A 30 26.62 3.51 26.70
N SER A 31 26.69 3.34 25.38
CA SER A 31 26.06 4.26 24.43
C SER A 31 24.53 4.16 24.50
N VAL A 32 23.83 5.28 24.25
CA VAL A 32 22.37 5.36 24.29
C VAL A 32 21.84 5.73 22.92
N ILE A 33 20.94 4.91 22.42
CA ILE A 33 20.25 5.13 21.15
C ILE A 33 18.77 5.40 21.45
N LYS A 34 18.27 6.55 21.04
CA LYS A 34 16.83 6.89 21.11
C LYS A 34 16.15 6.53 19.81
N GLY A 35 15.15 5.68 19.88
CA GLY A 35 14.46 5.22 18.68
C GLY A 35 13.39 4.20 19.00
N MET A 36 12.91 3.54 17.94
CA MET A 36 11.97 2.44 18.04
C MET A 36 12.54 1.19 17.41
N LEU A 37 12.25 0.05 18.02
CA LEU A 37 12.54 -1.25 17.42
C LEU A 37 11.55 -1.49 16.28
N ALA A 38 12.01 -1.36 15.04
CA ALA A 38 11.19 -1.58 13.84
C ALA A 38 11.01 -3.07 13.54
N SER A 39 12.04 -3.88 13.80
CA SER A 39 11.98 -5.34 13.66
C SER A 39 13.12 -6.00 14.42
N SER A 40 12.93 -7.29 14.76
CA SER A 40 13.97 -8.14 15.29
C SER A 40 13.95 -9.46 14.53
N ILE A 41 14.97 -9.70 13.72
CA ILE A 41 15.07 -10.90 12.86
C ILE A 41 16.46 -11.50 13.03
N ASN A 42 16.54 -12.79 13.35
CA ASN A 42 17.79 -13.55 13.45
C ASN A 42 18.87 -12.93 14.35
N GLY A 43 18.47 -12.29 15.46
CA GLY A 43 19.39 -11.62 16.37
C GLY A 43 19.83 -10.22 15.90
N THR A 44 19.32 -9.74 14.78
CA THR A 44 19.52 -8.37 14.31
C THR A 44 18.29 -7.54 14.67
N CYS A 45 18.50 -6.46 15.42
CA CYS A 45 17.51 -5.45 15.76
C CYS A 45 17.64 -4.27 14.79
N VAL A 46 16.56 -3.95 14.09
CA VAL A 46 16.47 -2.74 13.28
C VAL A 46 15.84 -1.67 14.15
N VAL A 47 16.61 -0.64 14.50
CA VAL A 47 16.18 0.49 15.31
C VAL A 47 16.07 1.71 14.40
N THR A 48 14.90 2.35 14.39
CA THR A 48 14.70 3.64 13.72
C THR A 48 14.91 4.74 14.74
N ARG A 49 15.93 5.57 14.55
CA ARG A 49 16.12 6.79 15.36
C ARG A 49 14.98 7.76 15.15
N LEU A 50 14.57 8.45 16.18
CA LEU A 50 13.71 9.62 16.03
C LEU A 50 14.44 10.66 15.16
N GLY A 51 13.90 10.94 13.97
CA GLY A 51 14.54 11.85 13.01
C GLY A 51 15.75 11.27 12.24
N GLY A 52 15.89 9.94 12.12
CA GLY A 52 17.04 9.33 11.45
C GLY A 52 16.74 8.08 10.64
N GLN A 53 17.70 7.67 9.83
CA GLN A 53 17.62 6.42 9.05
C GLN A 53 17.57 5.22 10.00
N PRO A 54 16.79 4.16 9.64
CA PRO A 54 16.87 2.90 10.35
C PRO A 54 18.28 2.32 10.21
N PHE A 55 18.79 1.75 11.28
CA PHE A 55 20.06 1.05 11.27
C PHE A 55 19.92 -0.30 11.98
N ALA A 56 20.70 -1.25 11.54
CA ALA A 56 20.73 -2.58 12.13
C ALA A 56 21.81 -2.64 13.22
N LEU A 57 21.46 -3.25 14.35
CA LEU A 57 22.42 -3.60 15.40
C LEU A 57 22.17 -5.03 15.86
N ASN A 58 23.19 -5.66 16.43
CA ASN A 58 22.98 -6.96 17.04
C ASN A 58 22.13 -6.80 18.31
N CYS A 59 20.97 -7.47 18.39
CA CYS A 59 20.09 -7.40 19.56
C CYS A 59 20.83 -7.75 20.86
N ALA A 60 21.84 -8.61 20.79
CA ALA A 60 22.66 -8.99 21.93
C ALA A 60 23.53 -7.84 22.48
N GLU A 61 23.71 -6.75 21.75
CA GLU A 61 24.44 -5.56 22.20
C GLU A 61 23.57 -4.64 23.06
N ILE A 62 22.25 -4.80 23.03
CA ILE A 62 21.33 -4.03 23.89
C ILE A 62 21.44 -4.58 25.32
N ALA A 63 21.95 -3.74 26.23
CA ALA A 63 22.06 -4.10 27.64
C ALA A 63 20.73 -3.90 28.39
N ARG A 64 20.02 -2.82 28.09
CA ARG A 64 18.69 -2.51 28.65
C ARG A 64 17.92 -1.56 27.74
N THR A 65 16.61 -1.48 27.95
CA THR A 65 15.71 -0.55 27.29
C THR A 65 14.98 0.29 28.34
N ASN A 66 14.92 1.61 28.13
CA ASN A 66 14.13 2.52 28.96
C ASN A 66 12.99 3.06 28.10
N GLU A 67 11.75 2.94 28.55
CA GLU A 67 10.61 3.57 27.86
C GLU A 67 10.64 5.07 28.08
N SER A 68 10.68 5.84 27.00
CA SER A 68 10.45 7.30 27.06
C SER A 68 8.96 7.58 27.21
N ALA A 69 8.59 8.69 27.83
CA ALA A 69 7.19 9.12 27.86
C ALA A 69 6.66 9.31 26.42
N LEU A 70 5.53 8.69 26.12
CA LEU A 70 4.86 8.87 24.83
C LEU A 70 4.36 10.31 24.69
N PRO A 71 4.38 10.91 23.49
CA PRO A 71 3.68 12.16 23.23
C PRO A 71 2.22 12.10 23.66
N ALA A 72 1.64 13.23 24.04
CA ALA A 72 0.27 13.30 24.55
C ALA A 72 -0.77 12.70 23.57
N ASP A 73 -0.62 12.92 22.28
CA ASP A 73 -1.46 12.36 21.22
C ASP A 73 -1.34 10.81 21.10
N ALA A 74 -0.19 10.26 21.45
CA ALA A 74 0.04 8.82 21.47
C ALA A 74 -0.52 8.15 22.75
N GLN A 75 -0.82 8.93 23.80
CA GLN A 75 -1.47 8.47 25.03
C GLN A 75 -3.00 8.55 24.92
N ASP A 76 -3.54 9.45 24.10
CA ASP A 76 -4.98 9.62 23.93
C ASP A 76 -5.57 8.51 23.04
N ASN A 77 -6.41 7.68 23.65
CA ASN A 77 -7.18 6.64 22.96
C ASN A 77 -8.66 7.04 22.73
N ALA A 78 -9.07 8.27 23.06
CA ALA A 78 -10.47 8.66 22.98
C ALA A 78 -10.94 8.88 21.53
N LYS A 79 -10.07 9.39 20.66
CA LYS A 79 -10.42 9.74 19.29
C LYS A 79 -9.41 9.19 18.30
N LEU A 80 -9.89 8.77 17.12
CA LEU A 80 -9.07 8.43 15.97
C LEU A 80 -9.50 9.29 14.79
N ASN A 81 -8.62 10.12 14.29
CA ASN A 81 -8.83 10.91 13.08
C ASN A 81 -8.04 10.31 11.92
N ILE A 82 -8.74 9.96 10.87
CA ILE A 82 -8.21 9.37 9.64
C ILE A 82 -8.51 10.33 8.49
N ALA A 83 -7.51 10.62 7.66
CA ALA A 83 -7.75 11.43 6.46
C ALA A 83 -7.00 10.87 5.25
N GLY A 84 -7.42 11.26 4.05
CA GLY A 84 -6.68 10.96 2.83
C GLY A 84 -7.53 10.48 1.67
N SER A 85 -7.10 9.42 1.04
CA SER A 85 -7.61 8.91 -0.24
C SER A 85 -9.10 8.64 -0.28
N ASN A 86 -9.81 9.21 -1.26
CA ASN A 86 -11.22 8.93 -1.55
C ASN A 86 -11.43 7.44 -1.89
N THR A 87 -10.50 6.82 -2.61
CA THR A 87 -10.56 5.39 -2.96
C THR A 87 -10.72 4.51 -1.71
N ILE A 88 -10.01 4.83 -0.64
CA ILE A 88 -10.02 4.06 0.61
C ILE A 88 -11.16 4.55 1.52
N GLY A 89 -11.31 5.85 1.69
CA GLY A 89 -12.18 6.47 2.68
C GLY A 89 -13.66 6.37 2.36
N ALA A 90 -14.03 6.36 1.07
CA ALA A 90 -15.44 6.31 0.68
C ALA A 90 -16.14 4.98 1.04
N LYS A 91 -15.42 3.87 1.06
CA LYS A 91 -16.02 2.54 1.26
C LYS A 91 -15.19 1.59 2.09
N LEU A 92 -13.90 1.43 1.78
CA LEU A 92 -13.06 0.39 2.39
C LEU A 92 -12.78 0.66 3.86
N MET A 93 -12.34 1.89 4.20
CA MET A 93 -11.99 2.23 5.56
C MET A 93 -13.19 2.14 6.53
N PRO A 94 -14.37 2.70 6.19
CA PRO A 94 -15.56 2.52 7.01
C PRO A 94 -15.90 1.05 7.25
N ALA A 95 -15.85 0.21 6.22
CA ALA A 95 -16.15 -1.22 6.33
C ALA A 95 -15.15 -1.96 7.26
N LEU A 96 -13.86 -1.67 7.14
CA LEU A 96 -12.81 -2.25 8.00
C LEU A 96 -12.97 -1.82 9.45
N LEU A 97 -13.26 -0.55 9.70
CA LEU A 97 -13.44 -0.02 11.07
C LEU A 97 -14.71 -0.57 11.71
N VAL A 98 -15.81 -0.66 10.98
CA VAL A 98 -17.06 -1.26 11.48
C VAL A 98 -16.86 -2.73 11.86
N ASP A 99 -16.18 -3.52 11.03
CA ASP A 99 -15.87 -4.92 11.35
C ASP A 99 -14.92 -5.00 12.56
N TYR A 100 -13.90 -4.14 12.62
CA TYR A 100 -12.95 -4.08 13.73
C TYR A 100 -13.63 -3.78 15.08
N VAL A 101 -14.45 -2.73 15.16
CA VAL A 101 -15.10 -2.35 16.43
C VAL A 101 -16.12 -3.40 16.87
N LYS A 102 -16.85 -4.04 15.93
CA LYS A 102 -17.77 -5.14 16.24
C LYS A 102 -17.05 -6.34 16.83
N ARG A 103 -15.89 -6.72 16.31
CA ARG A 103 -15.07 -7.83 16.84
C ARG A 103 -14.52 -7.56 18.24
N HIS A 104 -14.41 -6.30 18.62
CA HIS A 104 -13.95 -5.89 19.95
C HIS A 104 -15.10 -5.59 20.92
N GLY A 105 -16.33 -6.03 20.61
CA GLY A 105 -17.46 -6.01 21.53
C GLY A 105 -18.44 -4.86 21.38
N ALA A 106 -18.27 -3.98 20.40
CA ALA A 106 -19.28 -3.01 20.04
C ALA A 106 -20.44 -3.72 19.34
N THR A 107 -21.59 -3.81 20.00
CA THR A 107 -22.79 -4.52 19.49
C THR A 107 -23.66 -3.63 18.61
N GLN A 108 -23.59 -2.33 18.81
CA GLN A 108 -24.31 -1.34 18.03
C GLN A 108 -23.36 -0.23 17.61
N THR A 109 -23.50 0.17 16.37
CA THR A 109 -23.04 1.43 15.87
C THR A 109 -24.31 2.15 15.41
N PRO A 110 -24.67 3.35 15.95
CA PRO A 110 -25.82 4.09 15.43
C PRO A 110 -25.57 4.31 13.95
N GLU A 111 -26.59 4.28 13.11
CA GLU A 111 -26.53 4.44 11.64
C GLU A 111 -25.08 4.53 11.08
N ASN A 112 -24.49 3.42 10.79
CA ASN A 112 -23.04 3.33 10.72
C ASN A 112 -22.52 3.10 9.31
N PRO A 113 -21.57 3.89 8.86
CA PRO A 113 -21.02 5.14 9.41
C PRO A 113 -22.00 6.32 9.23
N ARG A 114 -22.06 7.25 10.18
CA ARG A 114 -22.84 8.48 10.05
C ARG A 114 -22.13 9.43 9.07
N ILE A 115 -22.82 9.82 7.99
CA ILE A 115 -22.32 10.80 7.04
C ILE A 115 -22.44 12.18 7.65
N MET A 116 -21.33 12.90 7.78
CA MET A 116 -21.26 14.25 8.34
C MET A 116 -21.23 15.33 7.25
N GLY A 117 -20.68 15.00 6.08
CA GLY A 117 -20.54 15.87 4.92
C GLY A 117 -20.10 15.08 3.69
N PRO A 118 -19.88 15.75 2.55
CA PRO A 118 -19.26 15.11 1.40
C PRO A 118 -17.91 14.50 1.81
N ASP A 119 -17.78 13.18 1.60
CA ASP A 119 -16.56 12.43 1.93
C ASP A 119 -16.12 12.47 3.41
N GLU A 120 -17.03 12.81 4.32
CA GLU A 120 -16.79 12.85 5.78
C GLU A 120 -17.72 11.89 6.52
N MET A 121 -17.14 11.05 7.37
CA MET A 121 -17.88 10.04 8.13
C MET A 121 -17.44 10.00 9.59
N LEU A 122 -18.41 9.73 10.47
CA LEU A 122 -18.20 9.53 11.90
C LEU A 122 -18.67 8.13 12.32
N ILE A 123 -17.83 7.42 13.06
CA ILE A 123 -18.16 6.14 13.68
C ILE A 123 -18.04 6.29 15.20
N GLU A 124 -19.12 6.02 15.92
CA GLU A 124 -19.18 6.05 17.38
C GLU A 124 -19.55 4.65 17.88
N PRO A 125 -18.57 3.83 18.32
CA PRO A 125 -18.82 2.48 18.82
C PRO A 125 -19.68 2.48 20.08
N MET A 126 -20.71 1.65 20.13
CA MET A 126 -21.58 1.49 21.30
C MET A 126 -21.79 -0.01 21.62
N PRO A 127 -21.78 -0.44 22.93
CA PRO A 127 -21.31 0.36 24.05
C PRO A 127 -19.84 0.75 23.92
N GLN A 128 -19.42 1.76 24.69
CA GLN A 128 -18.01 2.12 24.71
C GLN A 128 -17.19 0.97 25.32
N VAL A 129 -16.24 0.47 24.56
CA VAL A 129 -15.42 -0.67 24.93
C VAL A 129 -14.04 -0.17 25.36
N SER A 130 -13.59 -0.62 26.54
CA SER A 130 -12.25 -0.24 27.02
C SER A 130 -11.18 -0.62 26.01
N GLY A 131 -10.34 0.36 25.65
CA GLY A 131 -9.27 0.20 24.67
C GLY A 131 -9.67 0.39 23.22
N LEU A 132 -10.96 0.69 22.91
CA LEU A 132 -11.38 1.24 21.62
C LEU A 132 -11.54 2.75 21.70
N TRP A 133 -11.54 3.39 20.52
CA TRP A 133 -11.83 4.82 20.40
C TRP A 133 -13.31 5.09 20.66
N ASN A 134 -13.58 6.20 21.32
CA ASN A 134 -14.96 6.68 21.56
C ASN A 134 -15.58 7.27 20.28
N SER A 135 -14.74 7.83 19.42
CA SER A 135 -15.14 8.32 18.11
C SER A 135 -14.03 8.16 17.08
N ILE A 136 -14.42 7.87 15.84
CA ILE A 136 -13.52 7.71 14.69
C ILE A 136 -14.03 8.61 13.59
N THR A 137 -13.21 9.55 13.14
CA THR A 137 -13.53 10.45 12.02
C THR A 137 -12.77 10.03 10.77
N ILE A 138 -13.45 9.98 9.64
CA ILE A 138 -12.86 9.65 8.34
C ILE A 138 -13.11 10.82 7.40
N ASN A 139 -12.04 11.43 6.87
CA ASN A 139 -12.06 12.53 5.91
C ASN A 139 -11.40 12.09 4.61
N ALA A 140 -12.19 11.86 3.57
CA ALA A 140 -11.76 11.27 2.30
C ALA A 140 -11.62 12.30 1.17
N HIS A 141 -10.70 13.26 1.32
CA HIS A 141 -10.49 14.38 0.39
C HIS A 141 -9.23 14.26 -0.48
N GLY A 142 -8.71 13.05 -0.66
CA GLY A 142 -7.51 12.78 -1.47
C GLY A 142 -6.27 12.48 -0.63
N SER A 143 -5.30 11.77 -1.20
CA SER A 143 -4.11 11.29 -0.48
C SER A 143 -3.27 12.41 0.15
N SER A 144 -3.21 13.57 -0.50
CA SER A 144 -2.46 14.74 0.01
C SER A 144 -3.01 15.27 1.33
N THR A 145 -4.33 15.21 1.56
CA THR A 145 -4.93 15.69 2.83
C THR A 145 -4.52 14.82 4.02
N GLY A 146 -4.33 13.51 3.80
CA GLY A 146 -3.77 12.62 4.82
C GLY A 146 -2.37 13.02 5.25
N PHE A 147 -1.48 13.29 4.28
CA PHE A 147 -0.11 13.73 4.56
C PHE A 147 -0.06 15.13 5.16
N GLN A 148 -0.94 16.05 4.76
CA GLN A 148 -1.08 17.37 5.38
C GLN A 148 -1.54 17.27 6.85
N GLY A 149 -2.46 16.35 7.15
CA GLY A 149 -2.90 16.09 8.52
C GLY A 149 -1.78 15.49 9.39
N LEU A 150 -0.96 14.59 8.84
CA LEU A 150 0.25 14.11 9.51
C LEU A 150 1.29 15.24 9.71
N ALA A 151 1.41 16.17 8.77
CA ALA A 151 2.30 17.33 8.94
C ALA A 151 1.83 18.25 10.07
N ALA A 152 0.53 18.45 10.24
CA ALA A 152 -0.03 19.14 11.38
C ALA A 152 0.30 18.43 12.71
N LEU A 153 0.25 17.10 12.73
CA LEU A 153 0.68 16.29 13.87
C LEU A 153 2.18 16.45 14.15
N ALA A 154 3.02 16.42 13.11
CA ALA A 154 4.45 16.62 13.25
C ALA A 154 4.77 17.98 13.88
N ALA A 155 4.12 19.05 13.41
CA ALA A 155 4.25 20.39 13.96
C ALA A 155 3.79 20.45 15.43
N SER A 156 2.67 19.79 15.77
CA SER A 156 2.17 19.77 17.16
C SER A 156 3.14 19.13 18.15
N ARG A 157 3.91 18.14 17.70
CA ARG A 157 4.91 17.46 18.53
C ARG A 157 6.20 18.27 18.76
N GLN A 158 6.44 19.26 17.89
CA GLN A 158 7.60 20.14 18.02
C GLN A 158 7.35 21.35 18.94
N VAL A 159 6.08 21.69 19.20
CA VAL A 159 5.67 22.82 20.04
C VAL A 159 5.13 22.30 21.38
N PRO A 160 5.81 22.52 22.51
CA PRO A 160 5.41 21.96 23.82
C PRO A 160 3.99 22.31 24.28
N ASP A 161 3.42 23.45 23.86
CA ASP A 161 2.10 23.94 24.27
C ASP A 161 1.03 23.91 23.17
N PHE A 162 1.23 23.15 22.12
CA PHE A 162 0.31 23.11 20.96
C PHE A 162 -1.13 22.69 21.36
N ASN A 163 -1.28 21.80 22.32
CA ASN A 163 -2.60 21.38 22.81
C ASN A 163 -3.37 22.53 23.48
N ARG A 164 -2.67 23.47 24.13
CA ARG A 164 -3.25 24.66 24.69
C ARG A 164 -3.70 25.63 23.61
N LEU A 165 -2.88 25.84 22.58
CA LEU A 165 -3.22 26.66 21.41
C LEU A 165 -4.43 26.12 20.65
N ASN A 166 -4.56 24.80 20.51
CA ASN A 166 -5.74 24.17 19.88
C ASN A 166 -7.01 24.29 20.73
N GLN A 167 -6.91 24.25 22.08
CA GLN A 167 -8.03 24.50 22.96
C GLN A 167 -8.46 25.98 22.92
N GLU A 168 -7.54 26.90 22.91
CA GLU A 168 -7.81 28.34 22.79
C GLU A 168 -8.45 28.69 21.44
N ALA A 169 -7.96 28.07 20.34
CA ALA A 169 -8.58 28.20 19.01
C ALA A 169 -9.99 27.57 18.91
N SER A 170 -10.31 26.61 19.78
CA SER A 170 -11.62 25.96 19.84
C SER A 170 -12.67 26.76 20.60
N THR A 171 -12.29 27.70 21.45
CA THR A 171 -13.18 28.46 22.33
C THR A 171 -13.60 29.83 21.80
N GLY A 172 -13.13 30.26 20.64
CA GLY A 172 -13.54 31.49 19.98
C GLY A 172 -12.36 32.25 19.39
N CYS A 173 -12.58 32.85 18.24
CA CYS A 173 -11.66 33.82 17.67
C CYS A 173 -11.57 35.05 18.60
N GLY A 174 -10.60 35.05 19.51
CA GLY A 174 -10.21 36.25 20.19
C GLY A 174 -9.56 37.24 19.22
N PRO A 175 -9.54 38.57 19.52
CA PRO A 175 -8.88 39.51 18.65
C PRO A 175 -7.43 39.10 18.46
N ALA A 176 -6.97 39.10 17.20
CA ALA A 176 -5.58 38.80 16.87
C ALA A 176 -4.65 39.64 17.75
N SER A 177 -3.90 39.00 18.62
CA SER A 177 -2.85 39.69 19.35
C SER A 177 -1.76 40.06 18.34
N THR A 178 -1.48 41.35 18.22
CA THR A 178 -0.44 41.93 17.37
C THR A 178 0.96 41.75 17.96
N ASP A 179 1.22 40.71 18.71
CA ASP A 179 2.52 40.47 19.30
C ASP A 179 3.39 39.61 18.38
N GLU A 180 4.27 40.31 17.66
CA GLU A 180 5.16 39.80 16.59
C GLU A 180 6.37 38.98 17.12
N THR A 181 6.30 38.36 18.27
CA THR A 181 7.47 37.70 18.89
C THR A 181 7.42 36.18 18.94
N VAL A 182 6.61 35.53 18.11
CA VAL A 182 6.76 34.09 17.91
C VAL A 182 7.78 33.85 16.80
N LEU A 183 9.01 33.57 17.18
CA LEU A 183 10.11 33.21 16.27
C LEU A 183 9.75 31.97 15.47
N MET A 184 9.32 32.18 14.22
CA MET A 184 9.16 31.15 13.22
C MET A 184 10.52 30.61 12.76
N PRO A 185 10.72 29.31 12.62
CA PRO A 185 11.92 28.79 11.96
C PRO A 185 11.92 29.22 10.49
N LYS A 186 13.05 29.78 10.08
CA LYS A 186 13.30 30.33 8.73
C LYS A 186 13.52 29.24 7.72
N ASN A 187 12.50 28.50 7.32
CA ASN A 187 12.52 27.68 6.09
C ASN A 187 11.08 27.39 5.68
N ASP A 188 10.69 27.79 4.50
CA ASP A 188 9.53 27.50 3.65
C ASP A 188 8.25 26.78 4.19
N THR A 189 8.17 26.54 5.47
CA THR A 189 6.97 26.09 6.18
C THR A 189 5.94 27.21 6.35
N ALA A 190 6.30 28.47 6.07
CA ALA A 190 5.41 29.63 6.15
C ALA A 190 4.17 29.49 5.25
N ALA A 191 4.31 28.87 4.08
CA ALA A 191 3.17 28.59 3.20
C ALA A 191 2.19 27.56 3.78
N LEU A 192 2.70 26.62 4.59
CA LEU A 192 1.87 25.63 5.30
C LEU A 192 1.10 26.29 6.45
N TRP A 193 1.74 27.22 7.17
CA TRP A 193 1.17 27.94 8.30
C TRP A 193 0.14 29.00 7.88
N ASN A 194 0.38 29.73 6.78
CA ASN A 194 -0.59 30.68 6.25
C ASN A 194 -1.93 30.03 5.84
N ASN A 195 -1.91 28.74 5.47
CA ASN A 195 -3.13 27.96 5.22
C ASN A 195 -3.79 27.40 6.50
N ILE A 196 -3.09 27.35 7.61
CA ILE A 196 -3.64 26.90 8.91
C ILE A 196 -4.27 28.07 9.66
N GLY A 197 -3.73 29.29 9.52
CA GLY A 197 -4.17 30.50 10.23
C GLY A 197 -5.27 31.34 9.57
N SER A 198 -5.61 31.09 8.30
CA SER A 198 -6.57 31.92 7.57
C SER A 198 -8.06 31.59 7.80
N GLY A 199 -8.38 30.72 8.75
CA GLY A 199 -9.74 30.27 9.04
C GLY A 199 -10.59 31.20 9.92
N CYS A 200 -10.11 32.38 10.28
CA CYS A 200 -10.83 33.32 11.18
C CYS A 200 -11.41 34.56 10.49
N SER A 201 -11.40 34.66 9.17
CA SER A 201 -12.07 35.74 8.45
C SER A 201 -13.21 35.16 7.63
N ASP A 202 -14.39 35.31 8.09
CA ASP A 202 -15.67 35.58 7.47
C ASP A 202 -16.81 34.85 8.16
N LYS A 203 -17.77 35.63 8.60
CA LYS A 203 -19.08 35.15 9.05
C LYS A 203 -19.81 34.56 7.83
N GLY A 204 -19.57 33.30 7.53
CA GLY A 204 -20.22 32.61 6.42
C GLY A 204 -19.45 31.45 5.80
N ALA A 205 -18.16 31.26 6.13
CA ALA A 205 -17.47 30.03 5.76
C ALA A 205 -17.99 28.88 6.61
N PRO A 206 -18.34 27.72 6.01
CA PRO A 206 -18.68 26.55 6.78
C PRO A 206 -17.54 26.20 7.74
N ALA A 207 -17.87 25.60 8.88
CA ALA A 207 -16.93 25.21 9.96
C ALA A 207 -15.84 24.19 9.53
N GLU A 208 -15.51 24.14 8.25
CA GLU A 208 -14.86 23.06 7.50
C GLU A 208 -13.34 23.06 7.52
N THR A 209 -12.68 24.02 8.16
CA THR A 209 -11.21 24.09 8.09
C THR A 209 -10.47 23.95 9.40
N ARG A 210 -11.09 23.39 10.41
CA ARG A 210 -10.31 22.87 11.55
C ARG A 210 -9.64 21.55 11.11
N ARG A 211 -8.49 21.66 10.48
CA ARG A 211 -7.68 20.49 10.13
C ARG A 211 -7.28 19.79 11.43
N SER A 212 -8.11 18.84 11.83
CA SER A 212 -7.85 17.98 12.98
C SER A 212 -6.54 17.22 12.74
N VAL A 213 -5.75 17.13 13.78
CA VAL A 213 -4.57 16.28 13.82
C VAL A 213 -4.96 14.87 13.38
N VAL A 214 -4.25 14.34 12.37
CA VAL A 214 -4.50 13.03 11.78
C VAL A 214 -3.52 12.02 12.37
N GLN A 215 -4.02 10.93 12.93
CA GLN A 215 -3.21 9.84 13.45
C GLN A 215 -2.95 8.74 12.41
N LEU A 216 -3.78 8.67 11.35
CA LEU A 216 -3.69 7.65 10.33
C LEU A 216 -4.03 8.23 8.95
N ALA A 217 -3.06 8.27 8.05
CA ALA A 217 -3.28 8.76 6.69
C ALA A 217 -3.57 7.62 5.72
N MET A 218 -4.62 7.79 4.90
CA MET A 218 -4.96 6.91 3.78
C MET A 218 -4.33 7.41 2.49
N SER A 219 -3.68 6.54 1.73
CA SER A 219 -3.11 6.94 0.44
C SER A 219 -3.27 5.86 -0.63
N SER A 220 -3.63 6.29 -1.82
CA SER A 220 -3.70 5.46 -3.03
C SER A 220 -2.41 5.52 -3.87
N ARG A 221 -1.37 6.12 -3.33
CA ARG A 221 0.00 6.16 -3.85
C ARG A 221 1.00 6.05 -2.72
N ARG A 222 2.21 5.72 -3.04
CA ARG A 222 3.28 5.75 -2.04
C ARG A 222 3.60 7.19 -1.64
N VAL A 223 4.05 7.36 -0.39
CA VAL A 223 4.63 8.62 0.10
C VAL A 223 5.79 9.05 -0.79
N THR A 224 5.85 10.33 -1.15
CA THR A 224 6.92 10.89 -1.97
C THR A 224 8.17 11.19 -1.12
N PRO A 225 9.38 11.25 -1.72
CA PRO A 225 10.59 11.65 -0.99
C PRO A 225 10.46 13.01 -0.28
N ALA A 226 9.78 13.98 -0.89
CA ALA A 226 9.52 15.28 -0.29
C ALA A 226 8.63 15.18 0.96
N GLU A 227 7.57 14.35 0.90
CA GLU A 227 6.71 14.09 2.06
C GLU A 227 7.46 13.34 3.16
N VAL A 228 8.32 12.36 2.83
CA VAL A 228 9.17 11.66 3.81
C VAL A 228 10.04 12.67 4.56
N THR A 229 10.67 13.60 3.85
CA THR A 229 11.50 14.64 4.46
C THR A 229 10.67 15.57 5.34
N THR A 230 9.52 16.04 4.88
CA THR A 230 8.64 16.93 5.65
C THR A 230 8.11 16.27 6.92
N LEU A 231 7.86 14.96 6.88
CA LEU A 231 7.24 14.20 7.97
C LEU A 231 8.26 13.45 8.84
N GLU A 232 9.57 13.72 8.66
CA GLU A 232 10.65 13.12 9.45
C GLU A 232 10.43 13.17 10.97
N PRO A 233 9.85 14.25 11.58
CA PRO A 233 9.55 14.28 13.00
C PRO A 233 8.60 13.19 13.50
N LEU A 234 7.84 12.58 12.61
CA LEU A 234 6.97 11.41 12.91
C LEU A 234 7.68 10.06 12.74
N GLY A 235 8.93 10.08 12.32
CA GLY A 235 9.73 8.96 11.87
C GLY A 235 9.65 8.77 10.36
N LEU A 236 10.51 7.92 9.81
CA LEU A 236 10.52 7.66 8.36
C LEU A 236 9.25 6.94 7.93
N LEU A 237 8.42 7.62 7.13
CA LEU A 237 7.15 7.06 6.69
C LEU A 237 7.29 5.99 5.60
N ASP A 238 8.41 5.90 4.92
CA ASP A 238 8.67 4.90 3.88
C ASP A 238 9.28 3.59 4.43
N ASN A 239 9.15 3.34 5.72
CA ASN A 239 9.63 2.14 6.39
C ASN A 239 8.48 1.22 6.87
N PRO A 240 8.77 -0.07 7.16
CA PRO A 240 7.74 -1.03 7.58
C PRO A 240 7.02 -0.69 8.89
N ALA A 241 7.59 0.15 9.76
CA ALA A 241 6.91 0.54 11.00
C ALA A 241 5.77 1.53 10.76
N SER A 242 5.86 2.34 9.69
CA SER A 242 4.92 3.41 9.37
C SER A 242 4.03 3.11 8.18
N GLU A 243 4.55 2.45 7.14
CA GLU A 243 3.83 2.11 5.91
C GLU A 243 3.14 0.75 6.03
N ARG A 244 1.85 0.69 5.75
CA ARG A 244 1.06 -0.55 5.65
C ARG A 244 0.32 -0.60 4.33
N VAL A 245 0.50 -1.69 3.58
CA VAL A 245 -0.39 -2.02 2.45
C VAL A 245 -1.63 -2.69 3.03
N ILE A 246 -2.81 -2.23 2.64
CA ILE A 246 -4.09 -2.76 3.16
C ILE A 246 -4.88 -3.53 2.12
N ALA A 247 -4.70 -3.21 0.86
CA ALA A 247 -5.40 -3.80 -0.28
C ALA A 247 -4.67 -3.42 -1.57
N LEU A 248 -5.12 -4.01 -2.69
CA LEU A 248 -4.82 -3.49 -4.02
C LEU A 248 -6.11 -2.99 -4.67
N ASP A 249 -5.98 -1.94 -5.46
CA ASP A 249 -7.05 -1.44 -6.33
C ASP A 249 -6.68 -1.80 -7.77
N GLY A 250 -7.57 -2.48 -8.46
CA GLY A 250 -7.38 -2.90 -9.85
C GLY A 250 -8.53 -2.40 -10.71
N LEU A 251 -8.21 -1.72 -11.81
CA LEU A 251 -9.20 -1.26 -12.78
C LEU A 251 -9.35 -2.25 -13.92
N ALA A 252 -10.58 -2.60 -14.25
CA ALA A 252 -10.92 -3.28 -15.49
C ALA A 252 -11.48 -2.27 -16.50
N ILE A 253 -10.94 -2.29 -17.71
CA ILE A 253 -11.58 -1.65 -18.87
C ILE A 253 -12.61 -2.65 -19.40
N VAL A 254 -13.84 -2.22 -19.46
CA VAL A 254 -14.98 -3.08 -19.84
C VAL A 254 -15.64 -2.59 -21.12
N ILE A 255 -16.03 -3.54 -21.93
CA ILE A 255 -16.75 -3.32 -23.20
C ILE A 255 -17.92 -4.30 -23.30
N ASN A 256 -18.79 -4.10 -24.27
CA ASN A 256 -19.85 -5.04 -24.53
C ASN A 256 -19.29 -6.42 -24.94
N ARG A 257 -19.96 -7.48 -24.52
CA ARG A 257 -19.51 -8.86 -24.77
C ARG A 257 -19.50 -9.23 -26.27
N ALA A 258 -20.37 -8.61 -27.07
CA ALA A 258 -20.41 -8.79 -28.52
C ALA A 258 -19.26 -8.09 -29.26
N ASN A 259 -18.60 -7.10 -28.66
CA ASN A 259 -17.47 -6.43 -29.26
C ASN A 259 -16.28 -7.39 -29.42
N LYS A 260 -15.70 -7.44 -30.63
CA LYS A 260 -14.60 -8.37 -30.96
C LYS A 260 -13.23 -7.95 -30.44
N VAL A 261 -13.08 -6.73 -29.89
CA VAL A 261 -11.82 -6.26 -29.34
C VAL A 261 -11.48 -7.08 -28.08
N GLU A 262 -10.28 -7.66 -28.05
CA GLU A 262 -9.80 -8.47 -26.93
C GLU A 262 -8.70 -7.76 -26.10
N THR A 263 -8.03 -6.80 -26.72
CA THR A 263 -6.84 -6.16 -26.14
C THR A 263 -6.73 -4.70 -26.58
N LEU A 264 -6.44 -3.82 -25.63
CA LEU A 264 -6.15 -2.41 -25.88
C LEU A 264 -4.81 -2.05 -25.23
N THR A 265 -4.08 -1.11 -25.85
CA THR A 265 -2.94 -0.47 -25.17
C THR A 265 -3.43 0.62 -24.22
N ARG A 266 -2.64 0.95 -23.19
CA ARG A 266 -2.96 2.08 -22.30
C ARG A 266 -3.09 3.40 -23.08
N GLU A 267 -2.26 3.58 -24.11
CA GLU A 267 -2.35 4.74 -24.99
C GLU A 267 -3.66 4.79 -25.78
N GLN A 268 -4.12 3.65 -26.32
CA GLN A 268 -5.41 3.57 -27.01
C GLN A 268 -6.57 3.92 -26.06
N ILE A 269 -6.55 3.38 -24.85
CA ILE A 269 -7.55 3.69 -23.82
C ILE A 269 -7.55 5.18 -23.50
N MET A 270 -6.38 5.79 -23.29
CA MET A 270 -6.27 7.24 -23.08
C MET A 270 -6.86 8.03 -24.26
N LYS A 271 -6.52 7.65 -25.50
CA LYS A 271 -7.01 8.31 -26.72
C LYS A 271 -8.54 8.17 -26.87
N ILE A 272 -9.11 7.03 -26.51
CA ILE A 272 -10.56 6.81 -26.50
C ILE A 272 -11.22 7.76 -25.49
N PHE A 273 -10.78 7.75 -24.24
CA PHE A 273 -11.38 8.56 -23.17
C PHE A 273 -11.03 10.05 -23.23
N THR A 274 -10.16 10.45 -24.14
CA THR A 274 -9.92 11.88 -24.46
C THR A 274 -10.55 12.30 -25.78
N GLY A 275 -11.35 11.44 -26.44
CA GLY A 275 -12.06 11.73 -27.67
C GLY A 275 -11.19 11.78 -28.93
N LYS A 276 -9.94 11.32 -28.87
CA LYS A 276 -9.04 11.23 -30.02
C LYS A 276 -9.27 9.99 -30.88
N ILE A 277 -9.82 8.93 -30.28
CA ILE A 277 -10.33 7.73 -30.95
C ILE A 277 -11.83 7.69 -30.62
N THR A 278 -12.65 7.73 -31.65
CA THR A 278 -14.12 7.86 -31.53
C THR A 278 -14.87 6.73 -32.22
N ASN A 279 -14.17 5.87 -32.92
CA ASN A 279 -14.75 4.74 -33.65
C ASN A 279 -13.98 3.45 -33.34
N TRP A 280 -14.71 2.36 -33.12
CA TRP A 280 -14.14 1.05 -32.80
C TRP A 280 -13.24 0.50 -33.90
N GLU A 281 -13.48 0.85 -35.17
CA GLU A 281 -12.63 0.45 -36.29
C GLU A 281 -11.15 0.86 -36.11
N GLN A 282 -10.91 2.03 -35.47
CA GLN A 282 -9.56 2.55 -35.21
C GLN A 282 -8.73 1.67 -34.25
N VAL A 283 -9.40 0.75 -33.55
CA VAL A 283 -8.76 -0.20 -32.62
C VAL A 283 -9.11 -1.66 -32.94
N GLY A 284 -9.56 -1.93 -34.19
CA GLY A 284 -9.82 -3.27 -34.69
C GLY A 284 -11.22 -3.81 -34.35
N GLY A 285 -12.13 -2.96 -33.91
CA GLY A 285 -13.55 -3.26 -33.69
C GLY A 285 -14.41 -3.19 -34.96
N TRP A 286 -15.72 -3.07 -34.78
CA TRP A 286 -16.69 -2.80 -35.85
C TRP A 286 -16.66 -1.30 -36.20
N PRO A 287 -17.11 -0.85 -37.40
CA PRO A 287 -17.10 0.55 -37.79
C PRO A 287 -18.24 1.33 -37.12
N ASN A 288 -18.32 1.27 -35.80
CA ASN A 288 -19.31 1.94 -34.98
C ASN A 288 -18.70 3.02 -34.09
N PRO A 289 -19.42 4.11 -33.77
CA PRO A 289 -19.00 5.10 -32.79
C PRO A 289 -18.79 4.46 -31.41
N ILE A 290 -17.90 5.04 -30.60
CA ILE A 290 -17.64 4.57 -29.24
C ILE A 290 -18.52 5.36 -28.26
N SER A 291 -19.33 4.63 -27.46
CA SER A 291 -20.09 5.19 -26.33
C SER A 291 -19.26 5.16 -25.06
N LEU A 292 -18.98 6.32 -24.46
CA LEU A 292 -18.12 6.44 -23.29
C LEU A 292 -18.92 6.41 -21.99
N TYR A 293 -18.56 5.52 -21.08
CA TYR A 293 -19.11 5.40 -19.72
C TYR A 293 -18.03 5.61 -18.68
N ALA A 294 -18.28 6.50 -17.72
CA ALA A 294 -17.35 6.80 -16.64
C ALA A 294 -18.06 6.90 -15.29
N ARG A 295 -17.31 6.75 -14.22
CA ARG A 295 -17.81 7.01 -12.88
C ARG A 295 -18.03 8.51 -12.68
N LYS A 296 -18.98 8.86 -11.77
CA LYS A 296 -19.19 10.26 -11.34
C LYS A 296 -17.95 10.80 -10.63
N ASP A 297 -17.85 12.12 -10.60
CA ASP A 297 -16.81 12.85 -9.86
C ASP A 297 -16.85 12.49 -8.36
N GLY A 298 -15.69 12.51 -7.70
CA GLY A 298 -15.54 12.03 -6.33
C GLY A 298 -15.37 10.51 -6.20
N SER A 299 -15.51 9.73 -7.28
CA SER A 299 -15.29 8.30 -7.26
C SER A 299 -13.78 7.96 -7.21
N GLY A 300 -13.36 7.17 -6.21
CA GLY A 300 -12.00 6.65 -6.15
C GLY A 300 -11.58 5.84 -7.38
N THR A 301 -12.52 5.19 -8.07
CA THR A 301 -12.28 4.49 -9.35
C THR A 301 -11.93 5.48 -10.46
N LEU A 302 -12.64 6.63 -10.52
CA LEU A 302 -12.33 7.70 -11.46
C LEU A 302 -10.97 8.33 -11.15
N ASP A 303 -10.65 8.58 -9.88
CA ASP A 303 -9.34 9.11 -9.47
C ASP A 303 -8.21 8.18 -9.90
N THR A 304 -8.39 6.87 -9.70
CA THR A 304 -7.43 5.86 -10.15
C THR A 304 -7.24 5.88 -11.67
N PHE A 305 -8.34 5.92 -12.42
CA PHE A 305 -8.30 5.97 -13.88
C PHE A 305 -7.64 7.25 -14.38
N THR A 306 -7.98 8.39 -13.80
CA THR A 306 -7.37 9.69 -14.14
C THR A 306 -5.86 9.68 -13.91
N HIS A 307 -5.41 9.08 -12.80
CA HIS A 307 -4.00 8.99 -12.48
C HIS A 307 -3.25 8.00 -13.38
N LEU A 308 -3.75 6.77 -13.53
CA LEU A 308 -3.03 5.69 -14.23
C LEU A 308 -3.12 5.79 -15.77
N VAL A 309 -4.24 6.31 -16.29
CA VAL A 309 -4.53 6.31 -17.72
C VAL A 309 -4.51 7.71 -18.31
N LEU A 310 -5.33 8.63 -17.79
CA LEU A 310 -5.49 9.97 -18.37
C LEU A 310 -4.31 10.89 -18.08
N LYS A 311 -3.57 10.66 -16.99
CA LYS A 311 -2.44 11.51 -16.55
C LYS A 311 -2.84 12.99 -16.46
N GLY A 312 -4.06 13.26 -15.99
CA GLY A 312 -4.64 14.59 -15.85
C GLY A 312 -5.32 15.15 -17.10
N ALA A 313 -5.36 14.43 -18.22
CA ALA A 313 -6.12 14.85 -19.40
C ALA A 313 -7.63 14.77 -19.13
N ALA A 314 -8.38 15.73 -19.70
CA ALA A 314 -9.82 15.80 -19.55
C ALA A 314 -10.55 14.81 -20.47
N MET A 315 -11.67 14.28 -19.99
CA MET A 315 -12.63 13.54 -20.82
C MET A 315 -13.55 14.51 -21.59
N PRO A 316 -14.09 14.11 -22.76
CA PRO A 316 -15.05 14.91 -23.49
C PRO A 316 -16.39 15.05 -22.73
N ALA A 317 -17.16 16.10 -23.05
CA ALA A 317 -18.40 16.41 -22.34
C ALA A 317 -19.53 15.38 -22.53
N ASN A 318 -19.48 14.58 -23.59
CA ASN A 318 -20.49 13.58 -23.95
C ASN A 318 -20.30 12.22 -23.23
N VAL A 319 -19.46 12.14 -22.19
CA VAL A 319 -19.29 10.92 -21.39
C VAL A 319 -20.49 10.71 -20.48
N THR A 320 -21.11 9.53 -20.53
CA THR A 320 -22.18 9.14 -19.61
C THR A 320 -21.60 8.84 -18.24
N ARG A 321 -22.08 9.58 -17.21
CA ARG A 321 -21.60 9.48 -15.82
C ARG A 321 -22.52 8.60 -14.98
N ILE A 322 -21.98 7.53 -14.38
CA ILE A 322 -22.71 6.58 -13.52
C ILE A 322 -22.06 6.52 -12.14
N GLU A 323 -22.89 6.47 -11.10
CA GLU A 323 -22.41 6.54 -9.70
C GLU A 323 -21.84 5.21 -9.19
N ASP A 324 -22.47 4.08 -9.52
CA ASP A 324 -22.06 2.77 -9.05
C ASP A 324 -21.30 1.97 -10.10
N SER A 325 -20.31 1.18 -9.70
CA SER A 325 -19.49 0.37 -10.62
C SER A 325 -20.26 -0.81 -11.22
N ARG A 326 -21.20 -1.39 -10.49
CA ARG A 326 -22.03 -2.50 -10.97
C ARG A 326 -23.03 -2.00 -11.99
N GLU A 327 -23.68 -0.88 -11.68
CA GLU A 327 -24.60 -0.21 -12.61
C GLU A 327 -23.89 0.20 -13.91
N LEU A 328 -22.64 0.69 -13.82
CA LEU A 328 -21.83 1.00 -15.00
C LEU A 328 -21.53 -0.25 -15.81
N SER A 329 -21.15 -1.36 -15.17
CA SER A 329 -20.92 -2.62 -15.83
C SER A 329 -22.17 -3.11 -16.59
N ASP A 330 -23.33 -3.03 -15.93
CA ASP A 330 -24.62 -3.43 -16.52
C ASP A 330 -25.01 -2.51 -17.71
N ALA A 331 -24.71 -1.21 -17.64
CA ALA A 331 -24.93 -0.29 -18.74
C ALA A 331 -24.06 -0.63 -19.96
N VAL A 332 -22.77 -0.91 -19.73
CA VAL A 332 -21.83 -1.35 -20.78
C VAL A 332 -22.26 -2.70 -21.37
N ALA A 333 -22.77 -3.61 -20.57
CA ALA A 333 -23.25 -4.90 -21.06
C ALA A 333 -24.47 -4.77 -21.98
N ARG A 334 -25.28 -3.73 -21.83
CA ARG A 334 -26.49 -3.47 -22.66
C ARG A 334 -26.22 -2.67 -23.93
N ASP A 335 -25.18 -1.83 -23.96
CA ASP A 335 -24.81 -1.00 -25.11
C ASP A 335 -23.71 -1.67 -25.94
N PRO A 336 -24.00 -2.14 -27.19
CA PRO A 336 -23.02 -2.80 -28.04
C PRO A 336 -21.75 -1.99 -28.35
N ASP A 337 -21.87 -0.67 -28.31
CA ASP A 337 -20.81 0.27 -28.67
C ASP A 337 -20.07 0.86 -27.46
N ALA A 338 -20.42 0.38 -26.26
CA ALA A 338 -19.90 0.91 -25.02
C ALA A 338 -18.46 0.52 -24.69
N ILE A 339 -17.78 1.46 -24.04
CA ILE A 339 -16.57 1.24 -23.25
C ILE A 339 -16.70 1.95 -21.91
N GLY A 340 -16.23 1.31 -20.83
CA GLY A 340 -16.19 1.88 -19.50
C GLY A 340 -14.98 1.42 -18.70
N PHE A 341 -14.84 1.94 -17.49
CA PHE A 341 -13.84 1.46 -16.51
C PHE A 341 -14.46 1.32 -15.13
N ILE A 342 -14.11 0.25 -14.45
CA ILE A 342 -14.67 -0.14 -13.14
C ILE A 342 -13.60 -0.81 -12.28
N GLY A 343 -13.85 -1.01 -11.00
CA GLY A 343 -13.06 -1.93 -10.19
C GLY A 343 -13.19 -3.37 -10.70
N MET A 344 -12.10 -4.12 -10.72
CA MET A 344 -12.05 -5.49 -11.29
C MET A 344 -13.13 -6.43 -10.75
N SER A 345 -13.52 -6.26 -9.49
CA SER A 345 -14.53 -7.12 -8.84
C SER A 345 -15.96 -6.88 -9.33
N TYR A 346 -16.17 -5.90 -10.20
CA TYR A 346 -17.50 -5.51 -10.68
C TYR A 346 -17.75 -5.77 -12.17
N VAL A 347 -16.92 -6.59 -12.82
CA VAL A 347 -17.01 -6.83 -14.28
C VAL A 347 -18.38 -7.40 -14.71
N GLY A 348 -19.00 -8.26 -13.91
CA GLY A 348 -20.35 -8.77 -14.16
C GLY A 348 -20.54 -9.38 -15.55
N GLU A 349 -21.58 -8.94 -16.27
CA GLU A 349 -21.92 -9.41 -17.62
C GLU A 349 -21.15 -8.69 -18.74
N ALA A 350 -20.45 -7.60 -18.46
CA ALA A 350 -19.57 -6.96 -19.43
C ALA A 350 -18.32 -7.83 -19.71
N LYS A 351 -17.60 -7.51 -20.77
CA LYS A 351 -16.31 -8.15 -21.10
C LYS A 351 -15.17 -7.23 -20.68
N ALA A 352 -14.27 -7.71 -19.81
CA ALA A 352 -13.03 -7.01 -19.51
C ALA A 352 -12.00 -7.27 -20.61
N VAL A 353 -11.34 -6.21 -21.10
CA VAL A 353 -10.29 -6.31 -22.12
C VAL A 353 -8.91 -6.42 -21.48
N ASN A 354 -8.03 -7.17 -22.13
CA ASN A 354 -6.63 -7.25 -21.73
C ASN A 354 -5.90 -5.92 -22.01
N ILE A 355 -4.92 -5.59 -21.18
CA ILE A 355 -4.04 -4.46 -21.44
C ILE A 355 -2.77 -4.95 -22.12
N ARG A 356 -2.32 -4.26 -23.17
CA ARG A 356 -1.06 -4.57 -23.85
C ARG A 356 -0.05 -3.47 -23.61
N GLU A 357 1.16 -3.85 -23.17
CA GLU A 357 2.33 -2.98 -23.08
C GLU A 357 3.59 -3.77 -23.49
N CYS A 358 4.47 -3.20 -24.32
CA CYS A 358 5.75 -3.82 -24.73
C CYS A 358 5.65 -5.31 -25.13
N ASN A 359 4.68 -5.65 -25.98
CA ASN A 359 4.40 -7.03 -26.41
C ASN A 359 3.92 -7.99 -25.31
N LEU A 360 3.74 -7.51 -24.07
CA LEU A 360 3.13 -8.26 -22.99
C LEU A 360 1.63 -7.99 -22.93
N VAL A 361 0.85 -9.03 -22.65
CA VAL A 361 -0.61 -8.95 -22.53
C VAL A 361 -1.00 -9.31 -21.11
N TYR A 362 -1.76 -8.43 -20.46
CA TYR A 362 -2.14 -8.54 -19.06
C TYR A 362 -3.66 -8.69 -18.92
N PRO A 363 -4.16 -9.90 -18.63
CA PRO A 363 -5.55 -10.07 -18.24
C PRO A 363 -5.89 -9.35 -16.94
N PRO A 364 -7.06 -8.70 -16.86
CA PRO A 364 -7.55 -8.03 -15.67
C PRO A 364 -8.11 -9.04 -14.65
N ASN A 365 -7.24 -9.68 -13.90
CA ASN A 365 -7.61 -10.64 -12.87
C ASN A 365 -6.90 -10.36 -11.53
N SER A 366 -7.43 -10.93 -10.45
CA SER A 366 -6.90 -10.72 -9.09
C SER A 366 -5.46 -11.20 -8.94
N PHE A 367 -5.07 -12.29 -9.60
CA PHE A 367 -3.71 -12.82 -9.53
C PHE A 367 -2.70 -11.81 -10.09
N ASN A 368 -2.95 -11.27 -11.28
CA ASN A 368 -2.08 -10.28 -11.90
C ASN A 368 -2.06 -8.95 -11.13
N ALA A 369 -3.15 -8.60 -10.46
CA ALA A 369 -3.16 -7.46 -9.54
C ALA A 369 -2.35 -7.76 -8.27
N LYS A 370 -2.49 -8.95 -7.66
CA LYS A 370 -1.73 -9.37 -6.46
C LYS A 370 -0.23 -9.43 -6.72
N THR A 371 0.19 -9.89 -7.90
CA THR A 371 1.59 -9.88 -8.32
C THR A 371 2.07 -8.52 -8.81
N GLU A 372 1.16 -7.53 -8.92
CA GLU A 372 1.41 -6.17 -9.45
C GLU A 372 1.95 -6.15 -10.88
N GLU A 373 1.66 -7.18 -11.64
CA GLU A 373 2.01 -7.25 -13.06
C GLU A 373 0.99 -6.51 -13.91
N TYR A 374 -0.28 -6.48 -13.47
CA TYR A 374 -1.32 -5.75 -14.19
C TYR A 374 -1.09 -4.24 -14.16
N PRO A 375 -1.01 -3.56 -15.34
CA PRO A 375 -0.62 -2.14 -15.40
C PRO A 375 -1.61 -1.16 -14.76
N LEU A 376 -2.90 -1.55 -14.66
CA LEU A 376 -3.94 -0.72 -14.08
C LEU A 376 -4.27 -1.16 -12.64
N SER A 377 -3.26 -1.58 -11.89
CA SER A 377 -3.37 -1.88 -10.47
C SER A 377 -2.42 -1.02 -9.64
N ARG A 378 -2.80 -0.76 -8.40
CA ARG A 378 -1.99 -0.02 -7.42
C ARG A 378 -2.22 -0.53 -6.02
N ARG A 379 -1.24 -0.37 -5.15
CA ARG A 379 -1.39 -0.61 -3.71
C ARG A 379 -2.14 0.54 -3.05
N LEU A 380 -2.92 0.19 -2.05
CA LEU A 380 -3.55 1.12 -1.13
C LEU A 380 -2.83 1.05 0.20
N PHE A 381 -2.52 2.22 0.76
CA PHE A 381 -1.64 2.36 1.91
C PHE A 381 -2.33 3.04 3.08
N LEU A 382 -1.90 2.66 4.28
CA LEU A 382 -2.02 3.47 5.48
C LEU A 382 -0.64 3.90 5.94
N TYR A 383 -0.55 5.15 6.38
CA TYR A 383 0.64 5.71 6.99
C TYR A 383 0.32 6.19 8.40
N ALA A 384 1.10 5.73 9.36
CA ALA A 384 0.98 6.14 10.76
C ALA A 384 2.34 6.62 11.28
N PRO A 385 2.39 7.56 12.24
CA PRO A 385 3.62 7.89 12.94
C PRO A 385 4.28 6.64 13.50
N VAL A 386 5.60 6.65 13.57
CA VAL A 386 6.35 5.57 14.21
C VAL A 386 5.97 5.47 15.69
N VAL A 387 5.87 6.62 16.38
CA VAL A 387 5.33 6.69 17.74
C VAL A 387 3.84 7.02 17.67
N ARG A 388 3.00 6.10 18.12
CA ARG A 388 1.54 6.19 18.05
C ARG A 388 0.88 5.45 19.21
N ASN A 389 -0.44 5.60 19.36
CA ASN A 389 -1.15 4.89 20.40
C ASN A 389 -1.36 3.41 20.09
N LYS A 390 -1.51 2.59 21.14
CA LYS A 390 -1.71 1.13 21.03
C LYS A 390 -2.99 0.74 20.29
N GLY A 391 -3.99 1.63 20.24
CA GLY A 391 -5.22 1.41 19.47
C GLY A 391 -4.93 1.35 17.97
N VAL A 392 -4.13 2.30 17.47
CA VAL A 392 -3.69 2.32 16.07
C VAL A 392 -2.88 1.07 15.75
N ASP A 393 -1.94 0.65 16.61
CA ASP A 393 -1.18 -0.58 16.38
C ASP A 393 -2.09 -1.80 16.22
N ARG A 394 -3.04 -2.00 17.17
CA ARG A 394 -3.99 -3.12 17.09
C ARG A 394 -4.85 -3.09 15.83
N PHE A 395 -5.25 -1.90 15.36
CA PHE A 395 -5.99 -1.79 14.11
C PHE A 395 -5.11 -2.12 12.89
N LEU A 396 -3.86 -1.68 12.87
CA LEU A 396 -2.90 -2.03 11.82
C LEU A 396 -2.58 -3.53 11.81
N ASP A 397 -2.54 -4.19 12.97
CA ASP A 397 -2.39 -5.64 13.07
C ASP A 397 -3.65 -6.37 12.57
N TYR A 398 -4.84 -5.88 12.93
CA TYR A 398 -6.10 -6.43 12.43
C TYR A 398 -6.18 -6.43 10.91
N ILE A 399 -5.72 -5.37 10.24
CA ILE A 399 -5.74 -5.26 8.78
C ILE A 399 -5.04 -6.44 8.08
N ASN A 400 -4.02 -7.02 8.71
CA ASN A 400 -3.29 -8.16 8.15
C ASN A 400 -3.98 -9.51 8.38
N THR A 401 -5.11 -9.55 9.11
CA THR A 401 -5.84 -10.79 9.37
C THR A 401 -6.69 -11.24 8.18
N ASP A 402 -6.95 -12.54 8.08
CA ASP A 402 -7.84 -13.09 7.05
C ASP A 402 -9.25 -12.49 7.12
N GLU A 403 -9.71 -12.13 8.34
CA GLU A 403 -10.98 -11.47 8.56
C GLU A 403 -11.05 -10.12 7.86
N ALA A 404 -10.06 -9.26 8.08
CA ALA A 404 -9.97 -7.96 7.44
C ALA A 404 -9.83 -8.12 5.93
N GLN A 405 -9.05 -9.09 5.46
CA GLN A 405 -8.87 -9.32 4.03
C GLN A 405 -10.15 -9.83 3.35
N ARG A 406 -11.01 -10.58 4.07
CA ARG A 406 -12.37 -10.88 3.58
C ARG A 406 -13.27 -9.65 3.49
N VAL A 407 -13.10 -8.66 4.40
CA VAL A 407 -13.80 -7.37 4.29
C VAL A 407 -13.32 -6.61 3.05
N VAL A 408 -12.00 -6.59 2.80
CA VAL A 408 -11.42 -5.99 1.59
C VAL A 408 -12.07 -6.56 0.33
N ALA A 409 -12.07 -7.89 0.17
CA ALA A 409 -12.62 -8.58 -1.00
C ALA A 409 -14.12 -8.28 -1.20
N ARG A 410 -14.92 -8.33 -0.13
CA ARG A 410 -16.38 -8.04 -0.19
C ARG A 410 -16.70 -6.61 -0.58
N ASN A 411 -15.76 -5.66 -0.36
CA ASN A 411 -15.92 -4.27 -0.74
C ASN A 411 -15.39 -3.95 -2.14
N GLY A 412 -15.01 -4.97 -2.93
CA GLY A 412 -14.63 -4.82 -4.33
C GLY A 412 -13.18 -4.43 -4.57
N PHE A 413 -12.33 -4.64 -3.57
CA PHE A 413 -10.88 -4.48 -3.68
C PHE A 413 -10.21 -5.85 -3.79
N VAL A 414 -8.99 -5.86 -4.30
CA VAL A 414 -8.18 -7.07 -4.34
C VAL A 414 -7.49 -7.23 -3.00
N ASP A 415 -7.81 -8.31 -2.30
CA ASP A 415 -7.24 -8.62 -1.00
C ASP A 415 -5.77 -9.06 -1.10
N LEU A 416 -5.12 -9.15 0.04
CA LEU A 416 -3.72 -9.53 0.15
C LEU A 416 -3.52 -11.03 0.43
N SER A 417 -4.54 -11.88 0.37
CA SER A 417 -4.40 -13.33 0.55
C SER A 417 -3.45 -13.94 -0.49
N ILE A 418 -2.68 -14.92 -0.07
CA ILE A 418 -1.75 -15.61 -0.95
C ILE A 418 -2.43 -16.87 -1.49
N GLU A 419 -2.48 -16.99 -2.80
CA GLU A 419 -3.12 -18.09 -3.50
C GLU A 419 -2.18 -18.69 -4.54
N PRO A 420 -2.15 -20.01 -4.72
CA PRO A 420 -1.41 -20.64 -5.80
C PRO A 420 -2.24 -20.61 -7.11
N ASP A 421 -1.61 -20.23 -8.21
CA ASP A 421 -2.20 -20.34 -9.55
C ASP A 421 -1.84 -21.68 -10.19
N PHE A 422 -2.70 -22.68 -10.02
CA PHE A 422 -2.58 -23.97 -10.68
C PHE A 422 -3.29 -24.06 -12.03
N ILE A 423 -4.14 -23.09 -12.35
CA ILE A 423 -4.93 -23.09 -13.60
C ILE A 423 -4.12 -22.48 -14.76
N GLY A 424 -3.02 -21.81 -14.44
CA GLY A 424 -2.15 -21.20 -15.43
C GLY A 424 -2.79 -20.02 -16.15
N SER A 425 -3.49 -19.16 -15.40
CA SER A 425 -4.03 -17.88 -15.91
C SER A 425 -2.95 -17.00 -16.54
N GLN A 426 -1.67 -17.31 -16.26
CA GLN A 426 -0.49 -16.66 -16.82
C GLN A 426 0.01 -17.29 -18.13
N ARG A 427 -0.58 -18.38 -18.61
CA ARG A 427 -0.10 -19.04 -19.84
C ARG A 427 -0.10 -18.15 -21.08
N SER A 428 -0.95 -17.13 -21.10
CA SER A 428 -1.07 -16.17 -22.18
C SER A 428 -0.23 -14.90 -22.00
N LEU A 429 0.34 -14.68 -20.80
CA LEU A 429 0.93 -13.39 -20.41
C LEU A 429 2.38 -13.22 -20.82
N ARG A 430 3.12 -14.33 -20.85
CA ARG A 430 4.54 -14.27 -21.09
C ARG A 430 4.83 -14.93 -22.43
N PRO A 431 5.10 -14.14 -23.47
CA PRO A 431 5.78 -14.72 -24.58
C PRO A 431 7.05 -15.38 -24.00
N VAL A 432 7.26 -16.64 -24.32
CA VAL A 432 8.56 -17.27 -24.14
C VAL A 432 9.51 -16.51 -25.08
N GLY A 433 9.78 -15.25 -24.69
CA GLY A 433 10.48 -14.28 -25.51
C GLY A 433 11.93 -14.60 -25.53
N ARG A 434 12.47 -14.84 -26.67
CA ARG A 434 13.91 -14.92 -26.96
C ARG A 434 14.51 -13.52 -27.08
N GLU A 435 14.02 -12.55 -26.29
CA GLU A 435 14.40 -11.14 -26.44
C GLU A 435 15.91 -10.92 -26.28
N PHE A 436 16.60 -11.77 -25.54
CA PHE A 436 18.03 -11.62 -25.29
C PHE A 436 18.90 -12.69 -25.97
N GLY A 437 18.33 -13.59 -26.75
CA GLY A 437 19.08 -14.59 -27.52
C GLY A 437 19.81 -15.66 -26.71
N HIS A 438 19.77 -15.59 -25.39
CA HIS A 438 20.48 -16.46 -24.45
C HIS A 438 19.50 -17.34 -23.66
N PHE A 439 19.10 -18.47 -24.23
CA PHE A 439 18.27 -19.47 -23.56
C PHE A 439 19.12 -20.67 -23.14
N ASN A 440 18.90 -21.14 -21.94
CA ASN A 440 19.54 -22.35 -21.41
C ASN A 440 18.49 -23.31 -20.80
N HIS A 441 18.94 -24.43 -20.26
CA HIS A 441 18.06 -25.45 -19.65
C HIS A 441 17.25 -24.93 -18.44
N GLU A 442 17.72 -23.89 -17.72
CA GLU A 442 16.94 -23.28 -16.62
C GLU A 442 15.77 -22.46 -17.17
N ASP A 443 15.95 -21.81 -18.30
CA ASP A 443 14.88 -21.08 -18.97
C ASP A 443 13.80 -22.05 -19.47
N ASP A 444 14.21 -23.22 -19.99
CA ASP A 444 13.28 -24.28 -20.40
C ASP A 444 12.55 -24.88 -19.18
N ALA A 445 13.26 -25.10 -18.07
CA ALA A 445 12.67 -25.59 -16.82
C ALA A 445 11.63 -24.57 -16.27
N TYR A 446 11.94 -23.28 -16.34
CA TYR A 446 10.98 -22.27 -15.93
C TYR A 446 9.76 -22.20 -16.88
N ALA A 447 9.97 -22.30 -18.17
CA ALA A 447 8.86 -22.38 -19.14
C ALA A 447 7.96 -23.60 -18.89
N ALA A 448 8.53 -24.73 -18.43
CA ALA A 448 7.76 -25.89 -17.99
C ALA A 448 6.96 -25.59 -16.72
N MET A 449 7.57 -24.95 -15.72
CA MET A 449 6.89 -24.53 -14.48
C MET A 449 5.69 -23.62 -14.77
N ILE A 450 5.82 -22.67 -15.70
CA ILE A 450 4.69 -21.82 -16.11
C ILE A 450 3.53 -22.68 -16.64
N ARG A 451 3.80 -23.75 -17.39
CA ARG A 451 2.78 -24.65 -17.92
C ARG A 451 2.13 -25.53 -16.85
N GLU A 452 2.90 -25.94 -15.86
CA GLU A 452 2.43 -26.79 -14.74
C GLU A 452 1.63 -26.01 -13.70
N GLY A 453 1.90 -24.70 -13.56
CA GLY A 453 1.29 -23.83 -12.57
C GLY A 453 1.92 -23.97 -11.18
N GLY A 454 1.30 -23.34 -10.20
CA GLY A 454 1.74 -23.38 -8.81
C GLY A 454 2.46 -22.13 -8.34
N ARG A 455 2.52 -21.06 -9.15
CA ARG A 455 3.02 -19.76 -8.71
C ARG A 455 2.10 -19.18 -7.65
N LEU A 456 2.70 -18.65 -6.57
CA LEU A 456 1.96 -17.92 -5.56
C LEU A 456 1.65 -16.49 -6.03
N SER A 457 0.50 -15.96 -5.61
CA SER A 457 0.03 -14.60 -5.93
C SER A 457 0.79 -13.51 -5.15
N ILE A 458 2.07 -13.73 -4.88
CA ILE A 458 2.96 -12.80 -4.19
C ILE A 458 4.31 -12.71 -4.92
N THR A 459 4.86 -11.51 -4.97
CA THR A 459 6.14 -11.24 -5.64
C THR A 459 6.98 -10.33 -4.76
N LEU A 460 8.20 -10.74 -4.45
CA LEU A 460 9.13 -9.95 -3.64
C LEU A 460 10.01 -9.09 -4.56
N ARG A 461 10.04 -7.78 -4.32
CA ARG A 461 10.72 -6.80 -5.18
C ARG A 461 11.94 -6.23 -4.48
N PHE A 462 12.95 -5.90 -5.31
CA PHE A 462 14.24 -5.40 -4.86
C PHE A 462 14.49 -3.99 -5.39
N ARG A 463 15.18 -3.17 -4.59
CA ARG A 463 15.68 -1.85 -5.00
C ARG A 463 16.72 -2.00 -6.11
N ALA A 464 17.03 -0.89 -6.81
CA ALA A 464 18.11 -0.86 -7.80
C ALA A 464 19.48 -0.81 -7.09
N ASN A 465 20.50 -1.37 -7.76
CA ASN A 465 21.92 -1.13 -7.47
C ASN A 465 22.49 -1.62 -6.13
N SER A 466 22.01 -2.71 -5.57
CA SER A 466 22.72 -3.34 -4.47
C SER A 466 23.73 -4.38 -4.99
N SER A 467 24.99 -4.17 -4.68
CA SER A 467 26.06 -5.17 -4.92
C SER A 467 26.04 -6.28 -3.86
N ASP A 468 25.59 -5.96 -2.63
CA ASP A 468 25.41 -6.90 -1.53
C ASP A 468 23.93 -6.98 -1.18
N ILE A 469 23.32 -8.15 -1.39
CA ILE A 469 21.90 -8.37 -1.13
C ILE A 469 21.70 -8.69 0.34
N ASN A 470 21.08 -7.77 1.04
CA ASN A 470 20.69 -7.89 2.43
C ASN A 470 19.23 -7.39 2.61
N GLN A 471 18.71 -7.43 3.83
CA GLN A 471 17.32 -6.99 4.11
C GLN A 471 17.03 -5.55 3.67
N MET A 472 18.05 -4.69 3.59
CA MET A 472 17.88 -3.29 3.17
C MET A 472 17.64 -3.13 1.67
N ASP A 473 17.87 -4.17 0.86
CA ASP A 473 17.60 -4.17 -0.58
C ASP A 473 16.14 -4.48 -0.91
N LEU A 474 15.40 -5.04 0.03
CA LEU A 474 13.95 -5.10 -0.06
C LEU A 474 13.36 -3.71 0.19
N ASP A 475 12.34 -3.34 -0.57
CA ASP A 475 11.57 -2.17 -0.19
C ASP A 475 10.66 -2.51 1.02
N SER A 476 10.12 -1.50 1.70
CA SER A 476 9.25 -1.70 2.88
C SER A 476 8.07 -2.62 2.59
N ARG A 477 7.54 -2.58 1.38
CA ARG A 477 6.43 -3.42 0.92
C ARG A 477 6.85 -4.88 0.85
N ALA A 478 8.03 -5.14 0.27
CA ALA A 478 8.56 -6.49 0.16
C ALA A 478 8.92 -7.11 1.52
N ILE A 479 9.26 -6.30 2.52
CA ILE A 479 9.46 -6.76 3.90
C ILE A 479 8.13 -7.26 4.49
N HIS A 480 7.04 -6.52 4.32
CA HIS A 480 5.71 -6.98 4.75
C HIS A 480 5.25 -8.20 3.97
N ASP A 481 5.49 -8.22 2.66
CA ASP A 481 5.14 -9.35 1.80
C ASP A 481 5.93 -10.61 2.20
N LEU A 482 7.20 -10.47 2.57
CA LEU A 482 8.02 -11.57 3.09
C LEU A 482 7.47 -12.13 4.41
N GLN A 483 7.00 -11.26 5.32
CA GLN A 483 6.37 -11.72 6.56
C GLN A 483 5.07 -12.48 6.26
N ARG A 484 4.19 -11.94 5.41
CA ARG A 484 2.97 -12.63 4.98
C ARG A 484 3.25 -13.98 4.32
N LEU A 485 4.32 -14.06 3.51
CA LEU A 485 4.76 -15.30 2.91
C LEU A 485 5.21 -16.31 3.98
N LYS A 486 5.97 -15.88 4.98
CA LYS A 486 6.38 -16.74 6.13
C LYS A 486 5.15 -17.29 6.85
N ASP A 487 4.17 -16.45 7.17
CA ASP A 487 2.95 -16.85 7.85
C ASP A 487 2.12 -17.84 7.01
N TYR A 488 1.96 -17.57 5.72
CA TYR A 488 1.30 -18.48 4.78
C TYR A 488 2.01 -19.85 4.72
N MET A 489 3.33 -19.86 4.60
CA MET A 489 4.10 -21.10 4.53
C MET A 489 4.06 -21.90 5.86
N HIS A 490 3.99 -21.21 7.01
CA HIS A 490 3.76 -21.87 8.28
C HIS A 490 2.40 -22.58 8.32
N GLY A 491 1.36 -22.00 7.75
CA GLY A 491 0.03 -22.62 7.60
C GLY A 491 0.02 -23.86 6.69
N LEU A 492 1.02 -24.00 5.81
CA LEU A 492 1.21 -25.17 4.94
C LEU A 492 2.13 -26.25 5.53
N LYS A 493 2.71 -26.01 6.71
CA LYS A 493 3.65 -26.93 7.36
C LYS A 493 3.00 -28.31 7.55
N GLY A 494 3.73 -29.35 7.15
CA GLY A 494 3.24 -30.73 7.23
C GLY A 494 2.42 -31.22 6.01
N ARG A 495 2.12 -30.36 5.03
CA ARG A 495 1.40 -30.76 3.80
C ARG A 495 2.32 -31.31 2.70
N GLY A 496 3.61 -31.49 2.98
CA GLY A 496 4.60 -32.02 2.04
C GLY A 496 4.97 -31.09 0.88
N GLN A 497 4.45 -29.85 0.88
CA GLN A 497 4.74 -28.89 -0.17
C GLN A 497 6.14 -28.30 -0.02
N ARG A 498 6.80 -28.07 -1.15
CA ARG A 498 8.12 -27.46 -1.25
C ARG A 498 8.03 -26.20 -2.09
N VAL A 499 8.90 -25.22 -1.83
CA VAL A 499 8.94 -24.00 -2.62
C VAL A 499 10.17 -23.97 -3.53
N ARG A 500 9.97 -23.46 -4.74
CA ARG A 500 11.04 -23.06 -5.63
C ARG A 500 11.02 -21.55 -5.75
N LEU A 501 12.20 -20.94 -5.67
CA LEU A 501 12.38 -19.49 -5.73
C LEU A 501 13.06 -19.13 -7.04
N VAL A 502 12.45 -18.24 -7.80
CA VAL A 502 12.95 -17.82 -9.11
C VAL A 502 13.21 -16.33 -9.09
N GLY A 503 14.47 -15.96 -9.22
CA GLY A 503 14.94 -14.58 -9.23
C GLY A 503 15.07 -14.02 -10.64
N PHE A 504 14.80 -12.70 -10.75
CA PHE A 504 14.87 -11.93 -11.99
C PHE A 504 15.56 -10.59 -11.77
N SER A 505 16.12 -10.04 -12.83
CA SER A 505 16.64 -8.68 -12.90
C SER A 505 15.86 -7.84 -13.91
N ASP A 506 16.13 -6.54 -13.96
CA ASP A 506 15.84 -5.73 -15.14
C ASP A 506 16.90 -5.97 -16.24
N SER A 507 16.74 -5.31 -17.37
CA SER A 507 17.64 -5.45 -18.54
C SER A 507 18.85 -4.51 -18.51
N ALA A 508 19.03 -3.70 -17.46
CA ALA A 508 20.16 -2.78 -17.38
C ALA A 508 21.45 -3.51 -17.01
N GLY A 509 22.54 -3.25 -17.73
CA GLY A 509 23.86 -3.82 -17.46
C GLY A 509 24.15 -5.14 -18.16
N ASP A 510 25.18 -5.84 -17.67
CA ASP A 510 25.69 -7.08 -18.25
C ASP A 510 24.78 -8.28 -17.97
N TYR A 511 24.53 -9.11 -18.97
CA TYR A 511 23.63 -10.24 -18.89
C TYR A 511 24.08 -11.31 -17.87
N ALA A 512 25.38 -11.67 -17.87
CA ALA A 512 25.89 -12.71 -16.97
C ALA A 512 25.83 -12.23 -15.52
N ARG A 513 26.18 -10.96 -15.27
CA ARG A 513 26.05 -10.34 -13.95
C ARG A 513 24.58 -10.30 -13.49
N ASN A 514 23.67 -9.98 -14.37
CA ASN A 514 22.22 -9.96 -14.08
C ASN A 514 21.70 -11.36 -13.72
N ARG A 515 22.19 -12.41 -14.37
CA ARG A 515 21.85 -13.78 -13.98
C ARG A 515 22.37 -14.13 -12.58
N MET A 516 23.62 -13.79 -12.26
CA MET A 516 24.16 -14.00 -10.91
C MET A 516 23.36 -13.22 -9.86
N LEU A 517 23.10 -11.94 -10.08
CA LEU A 517 22.34 -11.08 -9.19
C LEU A 517 20.92 -11.63 -8.94
N SER A 518 20.28 -12.15 -9.97
CA SER A 518 18.94 -12.74 -9.84
C SER A 518 18.95 -14.02 -8.99
N LEU A 519 19.99 -14.86 -9.13
CA LEU A 519 20.18 -16.04 -8.30
C LEU A 519 20.48 -15.67 -6.84
N GLU A 520 21.29 -14.64 -6.61
CA GLU A 520 21.58 -14.13 -5.26
C GLU A 520 20.32 -13.63 -4.55
N ARG A 521 19.42 -12.95 -5.27
CA ARG A 521 18.11 -12.55 -4.76
C ARG A 521 17.25 -13.75 -4.34
N ALA A 522 17.20 -14.78 -5.17
CA ALA A 522 16.51 -16.03 -4.83
C ALA A 522 17.13 -16.71 -3.59
N ASN A 523 18.46 -16.77 -3.52
CA ASN A 523 19.19 -17.32 -2.37
C ASN A 523 18.97 -16.51 -1.08
N TYR A 524 18.87 -15.17 -1.18
CA TYR A 524 18.52 -14.34 -0.03
C TYR A 524 17.16 -14.72 0.54
N ILE A 525 16.13 -14.79 -0.31
CA ILE A 525 14.79 -15.22 0.13
C ILE A 525 14.78 -16.65 0.65
N ALA A 526 15.59 -17.54 0.07
CA ALA A 526 15.75 -18.91 0.56
C ALA A 526 16.26 -18.96 2.00
N ARG A 527 17.23 -18.12 2.35
CA ARG A 527 17.74 -17.99 3.73
C ARG A 527 16.68 -17.46 4.69
N GLU A 528 15.87 -16.50 4.23
CA GLU A 528 14.75 -15.97 5.02
C GLU A 528 13.63 -17.00 5.27
N LEU A 529 13.49 -17.96 4.36
CA LEU A 529 12.54 -19.08 4.43
C LEU A 529 13.19 -20.40 4.86
N LYS A 530 14.23 -20.35 5.68
CA LYS A 530 15.03 -21.52 6.09
C LYS A 530 14.23 -22.69 6.69
N ASP A 531 13.10 -22.36 7.35
CA ASP A 531 12.22 -23.33 8.00
C ASP A 531 11.15 -23.93 7.04
N VAL A 532 11.20 -23.53 5.76
CA VAL A 532 10.30 -24.00 4.71
C VAL A 532 11.04 -24.98 3.80
N PRO A 533 10.50 -26.17 3.52
CA PRO A 533 11.11 -27.12 2.60
C PRO A 533 11.29 -26.50 1.21
N GLN A 534 12.52 -26.52 0.68
CA GLN A 534 12.85 -25.88 -0.60
C GLN A 534 13.08 -26.94 -1.68
N ALA A 535 12.59 -26.65 -2.90
CA ALA A 535 12.76 -27.47 -4.10
C ALA A 535 13.92 -26.95 -4.99
N GLY A 536 14.51 -25.82 -4.65
CA GLY A 536 15.64 -25.20 -5.35
C GLY A 536 15.44 -23.72 -5.67
N MET A 537 16.51 -23.09 -6.15
CA MET A 537 16.57 -21.69 -6.57
C MET A 537 17.03 -21.61 -8.02
N MET A 538 16.55 -20.59 -8.73
CA MET A 538 16.91 -20.29 -10.12
C MET A 538 17.16 -18.79 -10.27
N GLY A 539 18.13 -18.42 -11.12
CA GLY A 539 18.41 -17.04 -11.49
C GLY A 539 18.30 -16.86 -12.99
N LEU A 540 17.23 -16.24 -13.47
CA LEU A 540 16.92 -16.11 -14.89
C LEU A 540 17.36 -14.76 -15.50
N GLY A 541 17.97 -13.88 -14.69
CA GLY A 541 18.43 -12.57 -15.15
C GLY A 541 17.29 -11.74 -15.71
N PRO A 542 17.49 -11.07 -16.86
CA PRO A 542 16.48 -10.23 -17.49
C PRO A 542 15.45 -11.01 -18.33
N ASN A 543 15.59 -12.33 -18.47
CA ASN A 543 14.64 -13.15 -19.21
C ASN A 543 13.26 -13.12 -18.53
N PHE A 544 12.18 -13.33 -19.29
CA PHE A 544 10.80 -13.36 -18.78
C PHE A 544 10.38 -12.08 -18.04
N ALA A 545 10.68 -10.91 -18.62
CA ALA A 545 10.24 -9.64 -18.10
C ALA A 545 8.70 -9.62 -17.91
N VAL A 546 8.25 -8.96 -16.85
CA VAL A 546 6.82 -8.77 -16.52
C VAL A 546 6.36 -7.33 -16.71
N ALA A 547 7.24 -6.44 -17.13
CA ALA A 547 6.96 -5.04 -17.45
C ALA A 547 7.99 -4.52 -18.46
N CYS A 548 7.67 -3.39 -19.10
CA CYS A 548 8.61 -2.71 -19.99
C CYS A 548 9.89 -2.31 -19.24
N ASN A 549 11.05 -2.45 -19.89
CA ASN A 549 12.33 -2.04 -19.31
C ASN A 549 12.71 -0.58 -19.64
N ASP A 550 11.85 0.16 -20.35
CA ASP A 550 12.06 1.54 -20.80
C ASP A 550 11.83 2.60 -19.70
N SER A 551 11.18 2.23 -18.61
CA SER A 551 10.90 3.09 -17.46
C SER A 551 11.46 2.53 -16.17
N ASP A 552 11.72 3.42 -15.18
CA ASP A 552 12.17 3.01 -13.84
C ASP A 552 11.13 2.16 -13.12
N GLU A 553 9.83 2.47 -13.31
CA GLU A 553 8.73 1.69 -12.76
C GLU A 553 8.72 0.26 -13.32
N GLY A 554 8.84 0.11 -14.63
CA GLY A 554 8.87 -1.21 -15.26
C GLY A 554 10.12 -2.01 -14.86
N ARG A 555 11.30 -1.38 -14.85
CA ARG A 555 12.53 -2.01 -14.33
C ARG A 555 12.37 -2.46 -12.88
N ALA A 556 11.72 -1.65 -12.03
CA ALA A 556 11.44 -2.03 -10.64
C ALA A 556 10.53 -3.26 -10.55
N LYS A 557 9.55 -3.41 -11.46
CA LYS A 557 8.69 -4.60 -11.53
C LYS A 557 9.48 -5.85 -11.96
N ASN A 558 10.49 -5.71 -12.80
CA ASN A 558 11.32 -6.82 -13.29
C ASN A 558 12.32 -7.30 -12.24
N ARG A 559 12.84 -6.46 -11.33
CA ARG A 559 13.70 -6.84 -10.21
C ARG A 559 12.90 -7.56 -9.13
N ARG A 560 12.70 -8.88 -9.28
CA ARG A 560 11.77 -9.64 -8.45
C ARG A 560 12.25 -11.06 -8.12
N VAL A 561 11.65 -11.63 -7.10
CA VAL A 561 11.66 -13.07 -6.83
C VAL A 561 10.23 -13.58 -6.81
N GLU A 562 9.96 -14.60 -7.60
CA GLU A 562 8.71 -15.34 -7.66
C GLU A 562 8.80 -16.61 -6.81
N ILE A 563 7.69 -16.97 -6.21
CA ILE A 563 7.56 -18.14 -5.33
C ILE A 563 6.64 -19.15 -6.00
N TRP A 564 7.13 -20.37 -6.17
CA TRP A 564 6.41 -21.44 -6.83
C TRP A 564 6.26 -22.64 -5.87
N LEU A 565 5.05 -23.19 -5.76
CA LEU A 565 4.83 -24.44 -5.06
C LEU A 565 5.19 -25.60 -5.97
N SER A 566 6.05 -26.50 -5.49
CA SER A 566 6.33 -27.80 -6.11
C SER A 566 5.43 -28.84 -5.45
N ARG A 567 4.77 -29.63 -6.25
CA ARG A 567 4.05 -30.83 -5.80
C ARG A 567 4.99 -31.93 -5.42
#